data_50f3ccd9c98778eb449e9a7118a82393
#
_entry.id   50f3ccd9c98778eb449e9a7118a82393
#
_cell.length_a   1.000
_cell.length_b   1.000
_cell.length_c   1.000
_cell.angle_alpha   90.00
_cell.angle_beta   90.00
_cell.angle_gamma   90.00
#
_symmetry.space_group_name_H-M   'P 1'
#
loop_
_entity.id
_entity.type
_entity.pdbx_description
1 polymer ?
#
loop_
_entity_poly.entity_id
_entity_poly.type
_entity_poly.pdbx_seq_one_letter_code
_entity_poly.pdbx_strand_id
1 'polypeptide(L)'
;MIARNFIRVGFASGILAFVLFVHAAAASRGKTTPGTYRDWNGDIDEVTILQPFHLDAYNDIAVEAFDITKVPLPNPKENTYAAVRSALSSLKPAFLEGFQKDLRRKPGGPNPVRGKGQTLVVLVRLTKADPGSQAARYWGGFGAGAVKIEMTGEFVDAASRRVLVRFKQERRSGFGMFGGGYGELFARTARQIGGDVAGLLNAF
;
A
#
# COMPACT_ATOMS: atom_id res chain seq x y z
N MET A 1 32.39 79.95 22.03
CA MET A 1 32.98 78.60 22.21
C MET A 1 31.84 77.66 22.49
N ILE A 2 31.31 77.00 21.52
CA ILE A 2 30.14 76.08 21.66
C ILE A 2 30.58 74.71 21.19
N ALA A 3 30.64 73.76 22.14
CA ALA A 3 30.98 72.38 21.90
C ALA A 3 29.75 71.62 21.39
N ARG A 4 29.82 71.02 20.23
CA ARG A 4 28.80 70.18 19.62
C ARG A 4 29.03 68.72 20.02
N ASN A 5 28.16 68.18 20.86
CA ASN A 5 28.14 66.74 21.13
C ASN A 5 27.52 65.96 19.98
N PHE A 6 28.27 65.08 19.35
CA PHE A 6 27.78 64.13 18.39
C PHE A 6 27.33 62.86 19.14
N ILE A 7 26.04 62.59 19.09
CA ILE A 7 25.47 61.33 19.54
C ILE A 7 25.64 60.31 18.40
N ARG A 8 26.45 59.28 18.64
CA ARG A 8 26.55 58.13 17.73
C ARG A 8 25.41 57.14 18.07
N VAL A 9 24.44 57.03 17.15
CA VAL A 9 23.44 56.01 17.18
C VAL A 9 24.04 54.75 16.57
N GLY A 10 24.30 53.73 17.40
CA GLY A 10 24.76 52.43 16.93
C GLY A 10 23.55 51.61 16.41
N PHE A 11 23.53 51.33 15.14
CA PHE A 11 22.60 50.36 14.54
C PHE A 11 23.11 48.96 14.86
N ALA A 12 22.45 48.27 15.80
CA ALA A 12 22.64 46.85 16.02
C ALA A 12 21.83 46.09 14.95
N SER A 13 22.52 45.64 13.92
CA SER A 13 21.96 44.71 12.92
C SER A 13 21.78 43.32 13.53
N GLY A 14 20.58 43.08 14.03
CA GLY A 14 20.17 41.75 14.41
C GLY A 14 20.01 40.86 13.18
N ILE A 15 20.97 39.99 12.94
CA ILE A 15 20.85 38.90 11.96
C ILE A 15 19.90 37.89 12.54
N LEU A 16 18.63 37.93 12.08
CA LEU A 16 17.63 36.89 12.38
C LEU A 16 18.02 35.66 11.54
N ALA A 17 18.75 34.72 12.15
CA ALA A 17 19.01 33.44 11.56
C ALA A 17 17.71 32.65 11.46
N PHE A 18 17.10 32.66 10.29
CA PHE A 18 15.95 31.80 9.95
C PHE A 18 16.50 30.38 9.80
N VAL A 19 16.45 29.60 10.89
CA VAL A 19 16.72 28.16 10.84
C VAL A 19 15.56 27.51 10.08
N LEU A 20 15.73 27.36 8.76
CA LEU A 20 14.91 26.50 7.95
C LEU A 20 15.11 25.07 8.46
N PHE A 21 14.21 24.57 9.31
CA PHE A 21 14.03 23.15 9.53
C PHE A 21 13.56 22.56 8.19
N VAL A 22 14.51 22.22 7.33
CA VAL A 22 14.28 21.28 6.27
C VAL A 22 13.99 19.96 6.97
N HIS A 23 12.71 19.66 7.19
CA HIS A 23 12.28 18.30 7.42
C HIS A 23 12.60 17.56 6.12
N ALA A 24 13.81 17.05 6.02
CA ALA A 24 14.10 15.96 5.13
C ALA A 24 13.16 14.86 5.60
N ALA A 25 12.07 14.66 4.86
CA ALA A 25 11.40 13.38 4.83
C ALA A 25 12.49 12.38 4.40
N ALA A 26 13.21 11.87 5.37
CA ALA A 26 14.04 10.70 5.18
C ALA A 26 13.03 9.66 4.70
N ALA A 27 13.03 9.41 3.37
CA ALA A 27 12.41 8.23 2.81
C ALA A 27 12.98 7.10 3.67
N SER A 28 12.18 6.62 4.61
CA SER A 28 12.59 5.56 5.50
C SER A 28 12.76 4.37 4.59
N ARG A 29 14.02 4.10 4.20
CA ARG A 29 14.37 2.78 3.67
C ARG A 29 13.83 1.83 4.69
N GLY A 30 12.84 1.02 4.28
CA GLY A 30 12.02 0.24 5.18
C GLY A 30 12.89 -0.48 6.21
N LYS A 31 12.46 -0.44 7.46
CA LYS A 31 13.14 -1.20 8.50
C LYS A 31 12.96 -2.67 8.18
N THR A 32 13.99 -3.35 7.68
CA THR A 32 13.94 -4.78 7.32
C THR A 32 14.29 -5.70 8.50
N THR A 33 14.36 -5.14 9.71
CA THR A 33 14.59 -5.92 10.93
C THR A 33 13.31 -6.60 11.43
N PRO A 34 13.39 -7.77 12.09
CA PRO A 34 12.22 -8.43 12.67
C PRO A 34 11.45 -7.50 13.62
N GLY A 35 10.13 -7.52 13.53
CA GLY A 35 9.24 -6.67 14.32
C GLY A 35 7.92 -6.40 13.61
N THR A 36 7.00 -5.75 14.33
CA THR A 36 5.72 -5.28 13.76
C THR A 36 5.75 -3.77 13.59
N TYR A 37 5.39 -3.33 12.40
CA TYR A 37 5.38 -1.94 11.97
C TYR A 37 3.99 -1.56 11.53
N ARG A 38 3.55 -0.35 11.89
CA ARG A 38 2.29 0.24 11.42
C ARG A 38 2.59 1.39 10.48
N ASP A 39 1.65 1.66 9.57
CA ASP A 39 1.78 2.73 8.57
C ASP A 39 3.11 2.64 7.80
N TRP A 40 3.43 1.43 7.32
CA TRP A 40 4.67 1.16 6.60
C TRP A 40 4.80 2.07 5.38
N ASN A 41 5.72 3.03 5.42
CA ASN A 41 5.93 4.05 4.40
C ASN A 41 4.67 4.81 3.96
N GLY A 42 3.62 4.83 4.79
CA GLY A 42 2.33 5.43 4.45
C GLY A 42 1.46 4.59 3.48
N ASP A 43 1.91 3.41 3.10
CA ASP A 43 1.25 2.59 2.07
C ASP A 43 0.62 1.30 2.63
N ILE A 44 1.25 0.65 3.61
CA ILE A 44 0.74 -0.60 4.21
C ILE A 44 0.39 -0.38 5.68
N ASP A 45 -0.84 -0.74 6.08
CA ASP A 45 -1.34 -0.50 7.44
C ASP A 45 -0.54 -1.22 8.52
N GLU A 46 -0.19 -2.48 8.27
CA GLU A 46 0.60 -3.28 9.21
C GLU A 46 1.50 -4.27 8.48
N VAL A 47 2.75 -4.32 8.91
CA VAL A 47 3.76 -5.27 8.43
C VAL A 47 4.41 -5.93 9.63
N THR A 48 4.43 -7.26 9.67
CA THR A 48 5.20 -8.06 10.64
C THR A 48 6.31 -8.79 9.92
N ILE A 49 7.54 -8.36 10.16
CA ILE A 49 8.74 -9.03 9.65
C ILE A 49 9.13 -10.11 10.66
N LEU A 50 9.03 -11.36 10.23
CA LEU A 50 9.38 -12.54 11.04
C LEU A 50 10.84 -12.92 10.86
N GLN A 51 11.34 -12.80 9.63
CA GLN A 51 12.72 -13.10 9.27
C GLN A 51 13.21 -12.09 8.25
N PRO A 52 14.42 -11.54 8.42
CA PRO A 52 15.02 -10.67 7.42
C PRO A 52 15.37 -11.49 6.17
N PHE A 53 15.22 -10.88 5.02
CA PHE A 53 15.65 -11.45 3.74
C PHE A 53 16.05 -10.32 2.79
N HIS A 54 16.65 -10.67 1.67
CA HIS A 54 16.93 -9.76 0.57
C HIS A 54 16.25 -10.27 -0.68
N LEU A 55 15.53 -9.40 -1.36
CA LEU A 55 14.79 -9.76 -2.57
C LEU A 55 15.68 -10.33 -3.66
N ASP A 56 16.94 -9.89 -3.71
CA ASP A 56 17.93 -10.36 -4.69
C ASP A 56 18.35 -11.83 -4.51
N ALA A 57 18.04 -12.42 -3.35
CA ALA A 57 18.26 -13.86 -3.13
C ALA A 57 17.26 -14.74 -3.89
N TYR A 58 16.17 -14.15 -4.39
CA TYR A 58 15.10 -14.87 -5.09
C TYR A 58 15.16 -14.61 -6.59
N ASN A 59 15.14 -15.69 -7.37
CA ASN A 59 15.16 -15.60 -8.85
C ASN A 59 13.77 -15.46 -9.44
N ASP A 60 12.76 -15.89 -8.68
CA ASP A 60 11.36 -15.85 -9.09
C ASP A 60 10.47 -15.34 -7.97
N ILE A 61 9.37 -14.65 -8.35
CA ILE A 61 8.34 -14.16 -7.43
C ILE A 61 7.01 -14.61 -7.98
N ALA A 62 6.31 -15.46 -7.25
CA ALA A 62 5.04 -16.02 -7.66
C ALA A 62 3.90 -15.60 -6.73
N VAL A 63 2.82 -15.06 -7.27
CA VAL A 63 1.56 -14.88 -6.54
C VAL A 63 0.74 -16.16 -6.70
N GLU A 64 0.89 -17.12 -5.79
CA GLU A 64 0.28 -18.44 -5.92
C GLU A 64 -1.18 -18.46 -5.45
N ALA A 65 -1.46 -17.89 -4.29
CA ALA A 65 -2.81 -17.89 -3.73
C ALA A 65 -3.40 -16.49 -3.69
N PHE A 66 -4.66 -16.40 -4.11
CA PHE A 66 -5.52 -15.24 -3.91
C PHE A 66 -6.86 -15.76 -3.38
N ASP A 67 -6.94 -15.92 -2.07
CA ASP A 67 -8.08 -16.55 -1.39
C ASP A 67 -9.19 -15.54 -1.14
N ILE A 68 -10.35 -15.78 -1.75
CA ILE A 68 -11.59 -15.01 -1.59
C ILE A 68 -12.70 -15.81 -0.90
N THR A 69 -12.41 -17.04 -0.49
CA THR A 69 -13.46 -18.00 -0.06
C THR A 69 -14.13 -17.65 1.26
N LYS A 70 -13.41 -16.90 2.10
CA LYS A 70 -13.88 -16.53 3.44
C LYS A 70 -14.31 -15.06 3.56
N VAL A 71 -14.38 -14.34 2.46
CA VAL A 71 -14.83 -12.94 2.51
C VAL A 71 -16.31 -12.89 2.85
N PRO A 72 -16.71 -12.08 3.84
CA PRO A 72 -18.12 -11.84 4.12
C PRO A 72 -18.79 -11.13 2.93
N LEU A 73 -19.90 -11.71 2.45
CA LEU A 73 -20.74 -11.08 1.44
C LEU A 73 -21.87 -10.31 2.10
N PRO A 74 -22.39 -9.25 1.45
CA PRO A 74 -23.65 -8.63 1.86
C PRO A 74 -24.79 -9.66 1.95
N ASN A 75 -25.88 -9.28 2.62
CA ASN A 75 -27.05 -10.15 2.63
C ASN A 75 -27.56 -10.38 1.18
N PRO A 76 -27.92 -11.63 0.78
CA PRO A 76 -28.42 -11.90 -0.55
C PRO A 76 -29.65 -11.07 -0.97
N LYS A 77 -30.40 -10.54 -0.01
CA LYS A 77 -31.55 -9.64 -0.25
C LYS A 77 -31.16 -8.19 -0.51
N GLU A 78 -29.90 -7.84 -0.26
CA GLU A 78 -29.40 -6.48 -0.52
C GLU A 78 -29.09 -6.27 -2.02
N ASN A 79 -29.40 -5.09 -2.51
CA ASN A 79 -29.14 -4.71 -3.91
C ASN A 79 -27.64 -4.72 -4.28
N THR A 80 -26.74 -4.69 -3.29
CA THR A 80 -25.30 -4.73 -3.47
C THR A 80 -24.74 -6.14 -3.60
N TYR A 81 -25.48 -7.18 -3.19
CA TYR A 81 -25.01 -8.56 -3.17
C TYR A 81 -24.49 -9.05 -4.52
N ALA A 82 -25.32 -8.92 -5.58
CA ALA A 82 -24.95 -9.36 -6.92
C ALA A 82 -23.71 -8.61 -7.45
N ALA A 83 -23.65 -7.31 -7.20
CA ALA A 83 -22.54 -6.47 -7.64
C ALA A 83 -21.23 -6.85 -6.94
N VAL A 84 -21.24 -7.06 -5.62
CA VAL A 84 -20.06 -7.51 -4.87
C VAL A 84 -19.62 -8.89 -5.34
N ARG A 85 -20.55 -9.85 -5.43
CA ARG A 85 -20.26 -11.20 -5.89
C ARG A 85 -19.62 -11.23 -7.28
N SER A 86 -20.14 -10.43 -8.20
CA SER A 86 -19.58 -10.30 -9.55
C SER A 86 -18.19 -9.67 -9.52
N ALA A 87 -17.98 -8.66 -8.70
CA ALA A 87 -16.70 -7.96 -8.60
C ALA A 87 -15.56 -8.83 -8.04
N LEU A 88 -15.87 -9.85 -7.24
CA LEU A 88 -14.82 -10.72 -6.65
C LEU A 88 -13.95 -11.40 -7.70
N SER A 89 -14.50 -11.76 -8.86
CA SER A 89 -13.75 -12.40 -9.95
C SER A 89 -12.70 -11.48 -10.56
N SER A 90 -12.91 -10.16 -10.51
CA SER A 90 -12.00 -9.15 -11.07
C SER A 90 -10.87 -8.73 -10.12
N LEU A 91 -10.95 -9.09 -8.84
CA LEU A 91 -9.99 -8.62 -7.83
C LEU A 91 -8.60 -9.19 -8.05
N LYS A 92 -8.48 -10.49 -8.32
CA LYS A 92 -7.18 -11.13 -8.57
C LYS A 92 -6.46 -10.54 -9.78
N PRO A 93 -7.09 -10.46 -10.97
CA PRO A 93 -6.45 -9.82 -12.14
C PRO A 93 -6.01 -8.38 -11.87
N ALA A 94 -6.87 -7.59 -11.21
CA ALA A 94 -6.57 -6.20 -10.89
C ALA A 94 -5.41 -6.06 -9.89
N PHE A 95 -5.38 -6.90 -8.84
CA PHE A 95 -4.27 -6.96 -7.90
C PHE A 95 -2.95 -7.28 -8.62
N LEU A 96 -2.96 -8.33 -9.46
CA LEU A 96 -1.77 -8.74 -10.22
C LEU A 96 -1.28 -7.63 -11.16
N GLU A 97 -2.18 -6.90 -11.80
CA GLU A 97 -1.83 -5.75 -12.65
C GLU A 97 -1.07 -4.69 -11.86
N GLY A 98 -1.58 -4.28 -10.69
CA GLY A 98 -0.90 -3.31 -9.82
C GLY A 98 0.43 -3.83 -9.29
N PHE A 99 0.44 -5.07 -8.82
CA PHE A 99 1.65 -5.73 -8.31
C PHE A 99 2.76 -5.81 -9.36
N GLN A 100 2.44 -6.27 -10.57
CA GLN A 100 3.42 -6.39 -11.65
C GLN A 100 3.94 -5.04 -12.17
N LYS A 101 3.05 -4.04 -12.17
CA LYS A 101 3.39 -2.69 -12.62
C LYS A 101 4.46 -2.05 -11.70
N ASP A 102 4.28 -2.18 -10.39
CA ASP A 102 5.08 -1.45 -9.40
C ASP A 102 6.23 -2.30 -8.84
N LEU A 103 6.27 -3.61 -9.14
CA LEU A 103 7.39 -4.46 -8.77
C LEU A 103 8.64 -4.11 -9.59
N ARG A 104 9.73 -3.70 -8.93
CA ARG A 104 11.00 -3.34 -9.58
C ARG A 104 11.64 -4.53 -10.29
N ARG A 105 11.54 -5.71 -9.68
CA ARG A 105 11.96 -6.97 -10.28
C ARG A 105 10.75 -7.63 -10.94
N LYS A 106 10.72 -7.63 -12.28
CA LYS A 106 9.63 -8.28 -13.00
C LYS A 106 9.71 -9.78 -12.81
N PRO A 107 8.64 -10.44 -12.35
CA PRO A 107 8.58 -11.90 -12.31
C PRO A 107 8.79 -12.46 -13.72
N GLY A 108 9.62 -13.48 -13.86
CA GLY A 108 9.78 -14.17 -15.14
C GLY A 108 10.48 -13.37 -16.24
N GLY A 109 11.42 -12.47 -15.89
CA GLY A 109 12.35 -11.90 -16.86
C GLY A 109 12.98 -13.01 -17.73
N PRO A 110 13.50 -12.71 -18.93
CA PRO A 110 13.94 -13.72 -19.88
C PRO A 110 15.01 -14.62 -19.28
N ASN A 111 14.65 -15.85 -19.02
CA ASN A 111 15.33 -16.96 -18.35
C ASN A 111 15.22 -16.99 -16.82
N PRO A 112 14.11 -17.50 -16.25
CA PRO A 112 14.26 -18.25 -15.05
C PRO A 112 15.00 -19.54 -15.47
N VAL A 113 16.25 -19.66 -15.10
CA VAL A 113 16.93 -20.96 -15.12
C VAL A 113 16.12 -21.84 -14.17
N ARG A 114 15.14 -22.57 -14.71
CA ARG A 114 14.41 -23.60 -14.00
C ARG A 114 15.46 -24.56 -13.44
N GLY A 115 15.69 -24.50 -12.14
CA GLY A 115 16.51 -25.52 -11.50
C GLY A 115 17.46 -25.08 -10.40
N LYS A 116 17.78 -23.80 -10.21
CA LYS A 116 18.73 -23.36 -9.15
C LYS A 116 18.39 -22.05 -8.47
N GLY A 117 17.19 -21.52 -8.63
CA GLY A 117 16.79 -20.29 -8.00
C GLY A 117 15.78 -20.48 -6.87
N GLN A 118 15.89 -19.67 -5.84
CA GLN A 118 14.87 -19.60 -4.80
C GLN A 118 13.64 -18.85 -5.35
N THR A 119 12.45 -19.36 -5.07
CA THR A 119 11.19 -18.70 -5.39
C THR A 119 10.63 -18.07 -4.12
N LEU A 120 10.24 -16.80 -4.21
CA LEU A 120 9.45 -16.13 -3.20
C LEU A 120 7.98 -16.22 -3.58
N VAL A 121 7.18 -16.76 -2.68
CA VAL A 121 5.74 -16.91 -2.88
C VAL A 121 5.00 -15.79 -2.14
N VAL A 122 4.07 -15.14 -2.84
CA VAL A 122 3.14 -14.18 -2.26
C VAL A 122 1.77 -14.83 -2.13
N LEU A 123 1.31 -14.97 -0.91
CA LEU A 123 -0.02 -15.47 -0.59
C LEU A 123 -0.89 -14.29 -0.19
N VAL A 124 -2.09 -14.17 -0.77
CA VAL A 124 -3.02 -13.07 -0.48
C VAL A 124 -4.37 -13.65 -0.09
N ARG A 125 -4.99 -13.08 0.92
CA ARG A 125 -6.36 -13.39 1.34
C ARG A 125 -7.17 -12.11 1.44
N LEU A 126 -8.32 -12.10 0.79
CA LEU A 126 -9.33 -11.07 0.95
C LEU A 126 -10.07 -11.28 2.28
N THR A 127 -10.01 -10.30 3.17
CA THR A 127 -10.67 -10.36 4.48
C THR A 127 -11.93 -9.50 4.53
N LYS A 128 -12.01 -8.48 3.65
CA LYS A 128 -13.17 -7.60 3.56
C LYS A 128 -13.39 -7.09 2.13
N ALA A 129 -14.66 -7.09 1.72
CA ALA A 129 -15.13 -6.46 0.48
C ALA A 129 -16.45 -5.72 0.78
N ASP A 130 -16.35 -4.47 1.18
CA ASP A 130 -17.46 -3.62 1.57
C ASP A 130 -17.80 -2.68 0.40
N PRO A 131 -19.01 -2.76 -0.18
CA PRO A 131 -19.40 -1.89 -1.29
C PRO A 131 -19.67 -0.45 -0.86
N GLY A 132 -19.76 -0.19 0.44
CA GLY A 132 -20.23 1.08 0.94
C GLY A 132 -21.71 1.33 0.59
N SER A 133 -22.20 2.52 0.91
CA SER A 133 -23.57 2.94 0.62
C SER A 133 -23.64 3.80 -0.65
N GLN A 134 -24.44 3.37 -1.63
CA GLN A 134 -24.67 4.16 -2.85
C GLN A 134 -25.32 5.50 -2.53
N ALA A 135 -26.30 5.52 -1.64
CA ALA A 135 -26.95 6.77 -1.20
C ALA A 135 -25.97 7.72 -0.50
N ALA A 136 -25.09 7.18 0.37
CA ALA A 136 -24.07 7.98 1.03
C ALA A 136 -23.05 8.58 0.04
N ARG A 137 -22.79 7.94 -1.11
CA ARG A 137 -21.94 8.51 -2.16
C ARG A 137 -22.52 9.76 -2.82
N TYR A 138 -23.85 9.81 -2.97
CA TYR A 138 -24.52 10.95 -3.58
C TYR A 138 -24.76 12.11 -2.59
N TRP A 139 -25.04 11.79 -1.33
CA TRP A 139 -25.50 12.80 -0.36
C TRP A 139 -24.49 13.12 0.71
N GLY A 140 -23.54 12.23 1.02
CA GLY A 140 -22.68 12.34 2.21
C GLY A 140 -21.37 13.08 2.00
N GLY A 141 -20.97 13.47 0.79
CA GLY A 141 -19.67 14.11 0.51
C GLY A 141 -18.46 13.34 1.06
N PHE A 142 -17.27 13.79 0.77
CA PHE A 142 -15.96 13.37 1.32
C PHE A 142 -15.82 11.92 1.83
N GLY A 143 -15.99 10.93 0.90
CA GLY A 143 -15.70 9.52 1.21
C GLY A 143 -16.83 8.73 1.87
N ALA A 144 -17.99 9.32 2.12
CA ALA A 144 -19.18 8.60 2.54
C ALA A 144 -19.59 7.60 1.44
N GLY A 145 -19.76 6.31 1.82
CA GLY A 145 -20.14 5.26 0.88
C GLY A 145 -19.01 4.74 -0.03
N ALA A 146 -17.76 5.00 0.32
CA ALA A 146 -16.61 4.44 -0.40
C ALA A 146 -16.59 2.92 -0.37
N VAL A 147 -16.19 2.30 -1.50
CA VAL A 147 -15.82 0.89 -1.51
C VAL A 147 -14.59 0.67 -0.66
N LYS A 148 -14.60 -0.39 0.14
CA LYS A 148 -13.49 -0.74 1.01
C LYS A 148 -13.07 -2.19 0.76
N ILE A 149 -11.77 -2.40 0.58
CA ILE A 149 -11.15 -3.72 0.50
C ILE A 149 -10.10 -3.82 1.59
N GLU A 150 -10.10 -4.93 2.32
CA GLU A 150 -9.01 -5.32 3.21
C GLU A 150 -8.44 -6.65 2.75
N MET A 151 -7.12 -6.71 2.66
CA MET A 151 -6.36 -7.91 2.33
C MET A 151 -5.29 -8.15 3.38
N THR A 152 -5.06 -9.40 3.69
CA THR A 152 -3.89 -9.87 4.43
C THR A 152 -3.06 -10.76 3.52
N GLY A 153 -1.77 -10.86 3.79
CA GLY A 153 -0.94 -11.78 3.03
C GLY A 153 0.38 -12.10 3.69
N GLU A 154 1.10 -12.97 3.03
CA GLU A 154 2.39 -13.47 3.49
C GLU A 154 3.40 -13.54 2.34
N PHE A 155 4.66 -13.21 2.64
CA PHE A 155 5.79 -13.55 1.80
C PHE A 155 6.42 -14.82 2.36
N VAL A 156 6.53 -15.85 1.53
CA VAL A 156 6.95 -17.19 1.93
C VAL A 156 8.14 -17.64 1.07
N ASP A 157 9.19 -18.11 1.71
CA ASP A 157 10.26 -18.82 1.02
C ASP A 157 9.75 -20.20 0.58
N ALA A 158 9.69 -20.44 -0.72
CA ALA A 158 9.11 -21.66 -1.28
C ALA A 158 9.87 -22.92 -0.85
N ALA A 159 11.20 -22.85 -0.75
CA ALA A 159 12.05 -24.00 -0.45
C ALA A 159 11.90 -24.45 1.01
N SER A 160 11.95 -23.51 1.94
CA SER A 160 11.85 -23.80 3.38
C SER A 160 10.42 -23.77 3.91
N ARG A 161 9.46 -23.23 3.13
CA ARG A 161 8.08 -22.95 3.52
C ARG A 161 7.96 -21.99 4.72
N ARG A 162 8.99 -21.22 4.99
CA ARG A 162 8.99 -20.26 6.09
C ARG A 162 8.31 -18.97 5.67
N VAL A 163 7.43 -18.46 6.54
CA VAL A 163 6.85 -17.14 6.40
C VAL A 163 7.91 -16.12 6.82
N LEU A 164 8.23 -15.22 5.92
CA LEU A 164 9.22 -14.15 6.13
C LEU A 164 8.56 -12.87 6.62
N VAL A 165 7.44 -12.52 5.97
CA VAL A 165 6.69 -11.30 6.28
C VAL A 165 5.20 -11.60 6.25
N ARG A 166 4.45 -10.97 7.15
CA ARG A 166 3.00 -10.84 7.09
C ARG A 166 2.63 -9.39 6.87
N PHE A 167 1.58 -9.14 6.11
CA PHE A 167 1.06 -7.79 5.92
C PHE A 167 -0.46 -7.74 6.00
N LYS A 168 -0.96 -6.56 6.34
CA LYS A 168 -2.37 -6.20 6.30
C LYS A 168 -2.50 -4.85 5.61
N GLN A 169 -3.45 -4.75 4.66
CA GLN A 169 -3.71 -3.53 3.92
C GLN A 169 -5.20 -3.32 3.70
N GLU A 170 -5.71 -2.17 4.09
CA GLU A 170 -7.04 -1.69 3.75
C GLU A 170 -6.93 -0.50 2.80
N ARG A 171 -7.68 -0.52 1.73
CA ARG A 171 -7.83 0.63 0.83
C ARG A 171 -9.30 0.96 0.63
N ARG A 172 -9.55 2.25 0.47
CA ARG A 172 -10.88 2.81 0.18
C ARG A 172 -10.83 3.52 -1.16
N SER A 173 -11.85 3.30 -1.99
CA SER A 173 -12.00 3.96 -3.28
C SER A 173 -13.44 4.42 -3.45
N GLY A 174 -13.64 5.66 -3.84
CA GLY A 174 -15.00 6.23 -3.95
C GLY A 174 -15.01 7.73 -4.08
N PHE A 175 -13.84 8.33 -4.23
CA PHE A 175 -13.73 9.77 -4.42
C PHE A 175 -14.01 10.14 -5.88
N GLY A 176 -15.06 10.92 -6.10
CA GLY A 176 -15.33 11.59 -7.35
C GLY A 176 -16.81 11.60 -7.72
N MET A 177 -17.33 12.72 -8.18
CA MET A 177 -18.68 12.87 -8.77
C MET A 177 -18.91 11.97 -9.99
N PHE A 178 -17.89 11.27 -10.45
CA PHE A 178 -17.89 10.37 -11.62
C PHE A 178 -17.60 8.93 -11.20
N GLY A 179 -18.02 8.52 -10.01
CA GLY A 179 -17.77 7.17 -9.49
C GLY A 179 -18.27 6.09 -10.44
N GLY A 180 -17.34 5.26 -10.93
CA GLY A 180 -17.65 4.07 -11.71
C GLY A 180 -18.55 3.07 -10.96
N GLY A 181 -19.02 2.04 -11.65
CA GLY A 181 -19.77 0.95 -11.04
C GLY A 181 -18.95 0.24 -9.96
N TYR A 182 -19.63 -0.53 -9.10
CA TYR A 182 -18.97 -1.27 -8.02
C TYR A 182 -17.77 -2.11 -8.50
N GLY A 183 -17.91 -2.79 -9.64
CA GLY A 183 -16.83 -3.61 -10.19
C GLY A 183 -15.57 -2.82 -10.51
N GLU A 184 -15.72 -1.63 -11.08
CA GLU A 184 -14.59 -0.75 -11.39
C GLU A 184 -13.92 -0.21 -10.12
N LEU A 185 -14.70 0.20 -9.13
CA LEU A 185 -14.17 0.68 -7.85
C LEU A 185 -13.42 -0.42 -7.11
N PHE A 186 -13.97 -1.63 -7.07
CA PHE A 186 -13.31 -2.79 -6.48
C PHE A 186 -12.01 -3.14 -7.22
N ALA A 187 -12.02 -3.18 -8.55
CA ALA A 187 -10.84 -3.45 -9.36
C ALA A 187 -9.75 -2.39 -9.14
N ARG A 188 -10.12 -1.10 -9.14
CA ARG A 188 -9.20 0.01 -8.85
C ARG A 188 -8.55 -0.14 -7.49
N THR A 189 -9.36 -0.42 -6.44
CA THR A 189 -8.88 -0.59 -5.08
C THR A 189 -7.94 -1.79 -4.97
N ALA A 190 -8.27 -2.92 -5.60
CA ALA A 190 -7.40 -4.10 -5.62
C ALA A 190 -6.08 -3.84 -6.36
N ARG A 191 -6.11 -3.08 -7.46
CA ARG A 191 -4.91 -2.65 -8.19
C ARG A 191 -3.99 -1.80 -7.32
N GLN A 192 -4.56 -0.87 -6.56
CA GLN A 192 -3.79 -0.05 -5.61
C GLN A 192 -3.12 -0.91 -4.54
N ILE A 193 -3.86 -1.85 -3.92
CA ILE A 193 -3.28 -2.78 -2.94
C ILE A 193 -2.16 -3.62 -3.57
N GLY A 194 -2.31 -4.06 -4.82
CA GLY A 194 -1.26 -4.77 -5.54
C GLY A 194 0.02 -3.95 -5.66
N GLY A 195 -0.09 -2.67 -6.00
CA GLY A 195 1.03 -1.73 -6.04
C GLY A 195 1.69 -1.52 -4.67
N ASP A 196 0.87 -1.36 -3.60
CA ASP A 196 1.37 -1.20 -2.23
C ASP A 196 2.18 -2.44 -1.79
N VAL A 197 1.68 -3.64 -2.09
CA VAL A 197 2.37 -4.91 -1.77
C VAL A 197 3.67 -5.06 -2.57
N ALA A 198 3.70 -4.62 -3.83
CA ALA A 198 4.93 -4.55 -4.61
C ALA A 198 5.92 -3.54 -3.99
N GLY A 199 5.44 -2.38 -3.57
CA GLY A 199 6.22 -1.37 -2.86
C GLY A 199 6.83 -1.91 -1.55
N LEU A 200 6.03 -2.65 -0.76
CA LEU A 200 6.52 -3.34 0.43
C LEU A 200 7.63 -4.34 0.07
N LEU A 201 7.42 -5.17 -0.95
CA LEU A 201 8.42 -6.16 -1.36
C LEU A 201 9.72 -5.53 -1.87
N ASN A 202 9.62 -4.41 -2.57
CA ASN A 202 10.77 -3.65 -3.06
C ASN A 202 11.64 -3.04 -1.94
N ALA A 203 11.18 -3.04 -0.69
CA ALA A 203 11.94 -2.54 0.46
C ALA A 203 12.97 -3.55 0.98
N PHE A 204 12.88 -4.82 0.57
CA PHE A 204 13.78 -5.91 0.95
C PHE A 204 14.81 -6.20 -0.15
#